data_c91eabb26dedcf7a3f24cfddf2c81189
#
_entry.id   c91eabb26dedcf7a3f24cfddf2c81189
#
_cell.length_a   1.000
_cell.length_b   1.000
_cell.length_c   1.000
_cell.angle_alpha   90.00
_cell.angle_beta   90.00
_cell.angle_gamma   90.00
#
_symmetry.space_group_name_H-M   'P 1'
#
loop_
_entity.id
_entity.type
_entity.pdbx_description
1 polymer ?
#
loop_
_entity_poly.entity_id
_entity_poly.type
_entity_poly.pdbx_seq_one_letter_code
_entity_poly.pdbx_strand_id
1 'polypeptide(L)'
;MKGLLISALVLVGYVISVWITAHLVRVERYSKLFFSLFAAWTPVYFIAFFATPANVWILPATWSQAPLKLDLAYGFVVFALNMHNVMDFFFGVNGGFSTCLLLEILRAGRHGLATEEIVAKFRTTDGTDKIYAWRLPRLAETGYIALDPVSGECRLTAKGVWAARIAWLGKKILNLGMGG
;
A
#
# COMPACT_ATOMS: atom_id res chain seq x y z
N MET A 1 18.49 6.12 -20.97
CA MET A 1 17.34 6.15 -20.01
C MET A 1 17.82 6.18 -18.54
N LYS A 2 18.72 7.11 -18.23
CA LYS A 2 19.17 7.34 -16.85
C LYS A 2 18.02 7.82 -15.93
N GLY A 3 17.01 8.49 -16.51
CA GLY A 3 15.85 8.98 -15.79
C GLY A 3 15.08 7.87 -15.06
N LEU A 4 14.97 6.68 -15.66
CA LEU A 4 14.36 5.50 -15.00
C LEU A 4 15.17 5.03 -13.79
N LEU A 5 16.49 4.95 -13.91
CA LEU A 5 17.36 4.55 -12.82
C LEU A 5 17.24 5.55 -11.65
N ILE A 6 17.29 6.83 -11.96
CA ILE A 6 17.16 7.90 -10.97
C ILE A 6 15.77 7.87 -10.32
N SER A 7 14.70 7.65 -11.11
CA SER A 7 13.35 7.46 -10.60
C SER A 7 13.29 6.32 -9.57
N ALA A 8 13.91 5.18 -9.86
CA ALA A 8 13.94 4.06 -8.92
C ALA A 8 14.71 4.39 -7.64
N LEU A 9 15.87 5.05 -7.73
CA LEU A 9 16.66 5.44 -6.56
C LEU A 9 15.94 6.48 -5.70
N VAL A 10 15.34 7.49 -6.33
CA VAL A 10 14.56 8.53 -5.64
C VAL A 10 13.31 7.94 -4.99
N LEU A 11 12.65 6.97 -5.65
CA LEU A 11 11.53 6.25 -5.06
C LEU A 11 11.93 5.48 -3.79
N VAL A 12 13.07 4.79 -3.81
CA VAL A 12 13.59 4.10 -2.63
C VAL A 12 13.83 5.11 -1.48
N GLY A 13 14.49 6.23 -1.76
CA GLY A 13 14.69 7.29 -0.79
C GLY A 13 13.38 7.86 -0.25
N TYR A 14 12.40 8.08 -1.12
CA TYR A 14 11.05 8.52 -0.75
C TYR A 14 10.37 7.52 0.20
N VAL A 15 10.36 6.22 -0.13
CA VAL A 15 9.75 5.18 0.71
C VAL A 15 10.43 5.08 2.07
N ILE A 16 11.77 5.15 2.09
CA ILE A 16 12.54 5.18 3.36
C ILE A 16 12.15 6.41 4.19
N SER A 17 12.01 7.59 3.56
CA SER A 17 11.60 8.82 4.25
C SER A 17 10.19 8.72 4.83
N VAL A 18 9.24 8.11 4.09
CA VAL A 18 7.90 7.82 4.60
C VAL A 18 7.99 6.91 5.83
N TRP A 19 8.76 5.83 5.73
CA TRP A 19 8.95 4.89 6.82
C TRP A 19 9.55 5.56 8.06
N ILE A 20 10.66 6.30 7.91
CA ILE A 20 11.32 7.01 9.01
C ILE A 20 10.34 8.00 9.67
N THR A 21 9.67 8.83 8.87
CA THR A 21 8.77 9.85 9.40
C THR A 21 7.59 9.21 10.14
N ALA A 22 7.02 8.13 9.61
CA ALA A 22 5.92 7.42 10.26
C ALA A 22 6.31 6.80 11.62
N HIS A 23 7.60 6.51 11.85
CA HIS A 23 8.09 5.97 13.13
C HIS A 23 8.56 7.04 14.11
N LEU A 24 9.07 8.17 13.61
CA LEU A 24 9.61 9.23 14.46
C LEU A 24 8.58 10.29 14.85
N VAL A 25 7.58 10.51 14.01
CA VAL A 25 6.59 11.58 14.19
C VAL A 25 5.18 10.99 14.22
N ARG A 26 4.37 11.46 15.17
CA ARG A 26 2.93 11.13 15.16
C ARG A 26 2.25 11.83 13.99
N VAL A 27 1.91 11.05 12.97
CA VAL A 27 1.31 11.56 11.74
C VAL A 27 -0.21 11.65 11.90
N GLU A 28 -0.77 12.86 11.92
CA GLU A 28 -2.22 13.07 12.01
C GLU A 28 -2.91 12.85 10.66
N ARG A 29 -2.24 13.25 9.56
CA ARG A 29 -2.79 13.18 8.19
C ARG A 29 -1.75 12.61 7.23
N TYR A 30 -1.84 11.34 6.95
CA TYR A 30 -0.91 10.66 6.04
C TYR A 30 -0.91 11.20 4.61
N SER A 31 -2.05 11.64 4.08
CA SER A 31 -2.10 12.29 2.77
C SER A 31 -1.18 13.51 2.71
N LYS A 32 -1.22 14.36 3.75
CA LYS A 32 -0.33 15.53 3.84
C LYS A 32 1.14 15.13 3.89
N LEU A 33 1.47 14.07 4.64
CA LEU A 33 2.83 13.53 4.69
C LEU A 33 3.31 13.09 3.31
N PHE A 34 2.51 12.28 2.60
CA PHE A 34 2.87 11.78 1.27
C PHE A 34 3.14 12.91 0.28
N PHE A 35 2.24 13.89 0.20
CA PHE A 35 2.41 15.03 -0.71
C PHE A 35 3.58 15.94 -0.31
N SER A 36 3.81 16.17 0.98
CA SER A 36 4.94 16.98 1.44
C SER A 36 6.28 16.31 1.12
N LEU A 37 6.39 15.00 1.34
CA LEU A 37 7.58 14.26 0.98
C LEU A 37 7.77 14.19 -0.54
N PHE A 38 6.71 14.01 -1.31
CA PHE A 38 6.79 14.07 -2.78
C PHE A 38 7.33 15.42 -3.26
N ALA A 39 6.80 16.52 -2.71
CA ALA A 39 7.28 17.87 -3.03
C ALA A 39 8.76 18.05 -2.65
N ALA A 40 9.22 17.47 -1.52
CA ALA A 40 10.62 17.53 -1.10
C ALA A 40 11.52 16.66 -2.00
N TRP A 41 11.07 15.50 -2.45
CA TRP A 41 11.85 14.59 -3.30
C TRP A 41 11.84 14.98 -4.79
N THR A 42 10.90 15.80 -5.22
CA THR A 42 10.85 16.32 -6.61
C THR A 42 12.13 17.08 -6.99
N PRO A 43 12.61 18.08 -6.25
CA PRO A 43 13.88 18.74 -6.57
C PRO A 43 15.07 17.79 -6.48
N VAL A 44 15.05 16.80 -5.58
CA VAL A 44 16.10 15.78 -5.49
C VAL A 44 16.19 14.96 -6.76
N TYR A 45 15.05 14.59 -7.36
CA TYR A 45 15.02 13.92 -8.65
C TYR A 45 15.71 14.75 -9.75
N PHE A 46 15.37 16.03 -9.87
CA PHE A 46 15.97 16.91 -10.87
C PHE A 46 17.48 17.12 -10.64
N ILE A 47 17.87 17.39 -9.40
CA ILE A 47 19.30 17.54 -9.04
C ILE A 47 20.05 16.25 -9.39
N ALA A 48 19.56 15.10 -8.96
CA ALA A 48 20.20 13.81 -9.25
C ALA A 48 20.27 13.55 -10.77
N PHE A 49 19.21 13.89 -11.53
CA PHE A 49 19.21 13.73 -12.97
C PHE A 49 20.30 14.56 -13.66
N PHE A 50 20.45 15.83 -13.31
CA PHE A 50 21.45 16.72 -13.89
C PHE A 50 22.88 16.43 -13.41
N ALA A 51 23.03 16.00 -12.14
CA ALA A 51 24.32 15.61 -11.59
C ALA A 51 24.85 14.28 -12.15
N THR A 52 23.96 13.40 -12.62
CA THR A 52 24.35 12.08 -13.15
C THR A 52 24.80 12.21 -14.60
N PRO A 53 26.00 11.69 -14.99
CA PRO A 53 26.46 11.72 -16.36
C PRO A 53 25.55 10.92 -17.30
N ALA A 54 25.59 11.22 -18.61
CA ALA A 54 24.78 10.53 -19.61
C ALA A 54 25.14 9.04 -19.70
N ASN A 55 26.43 8.73 -19.57
CA ASN A 55 26.94 7.36 -19.60
C ASN A 55 27.08 6.82 -18.18
N VAL A 56 26.04 6.11 -17.73
CA VAL A 56 26.09 5.39 -16.47
C VAL A 56 26.55 3.97 -16.75
N TRP A 57 27.64 3.55 -16.16
CA TRP A 57 28.29 2.25 -16.39
C TRP A 57 27.34 1.02 -16.25
N ILE A 58 26.31 1.15 -15.45
CA ILE A 58 25.33 0.08 -15.19
C ILE A 58 24.30 -0.04 -16.33
N LEU A 59 24.17 0.98 -17.19
CA LEU A 59 23.15 1.01 -18.23
C LEU A 59 23.74 0.56 -19.60
N PRO A 60 22.96 -0.21 -20.40
CA PRO A 60 23.34 -0.54 -21.76
C PRO A 60 23.61 0.73 -22.60
N ALA A 61 24.60 0.71 -23.49
CA ALA A 61 24.95 1.86 -24.34
C ALA A 61 23.77 2.39 -25.18
N THR A 62 22.84 1.50 -25.56
CA THR A 62 21.61 1.86 -26.29
C THR A 62 20.65 2.73 -25.46
N TRP A 63 20.71 2.63 -24.15
CA TRP A 63 19.86 3.41 -23.24
C TRP A 63 20.38 4.84 -23.01
N SER A 64 21.67 5.09 -23.28
CA SER A 64 22.26 6.42 -23.19
C SER A 64 21.93 7.33 -24.40
N GLN A 65 21.36 6.76 -25.48
CA GLN A 65 21.00 7.49 -26.68
C GLN A 65 19.62 8.19 -26.62
N ALA A 66 18.86 8.02 -25.56
CA ALA A 66 17.55 8.68 -25.43
C ALA A 66 17.70 10.21 -25.38
N PRO A 67 16.83 10.98 -26.09
CA PRO A 67 16.83 12.43 -25.99
C PRO A 67 16.68 12.90 -24.54
N LEU A 68 17.56 13.82 -24.11
CA LEU A 68 17.66 14.24 -22.70
C LEU A 68 16.31 14.68 -22.10
N LYS A 69 15.53 15.45 -22.87
CA LYS A 69 14.22 15.94 -22.42
C LYS A 69 13.20 14.83 -22.23
N LEU A 70 13.20 13.84 -23.13
CA LEU A 70 12.30 12.69 -23.03
C LEU A 70 12.69 11.78 -21.86
N ASP A 71 13.98 11.54 -21.66
CA ASP A 71 14.49 10.72 -20.56
C ASP A 71 14.17 11.37 -19.20
N LEU A 72 14.36 12.69 -19.09
CA LEU A 72 13.98 13.47 -17.92
C LEU A 72 12.47 13.37 -17.61
N ALA A 73 11.64 13.66 -18.63
CA ALA A 73 10.19 13.67 -18.48
C ALA A 73 9.66 12.27 -18.16
N TYR A 74 10.12 11.25 -18.86
CA TYR A 74 9.70 9.88 -18.66
C TYR A 74 10.07 9.37 -17.24
N GLY A 75 11.31 9.61 -16.81
CA GLY A 75 11.73 9.23 -15.47
C GLY A 75 10.93 9.95 -14.38
N PHE A 76 10.61 11.24 -14.57
CA PHE A 76 9.80 11.99 -13.62
C PHE A 76 8.34 11.46 -13.55
N VAL A 77 7.74 11.18 -14.70
CA VAL A 77 6.40 10.58 -14.77
C VAL A 77 6.37 9.23 -14.06
N VAL A 78 7.39 8.37 -14.29
CA VAL A 78 7.50 7.08 -13.61
C VAL A 78 7.65 7.25 -12.10
N PHE A 79 8.44 8.23 -11.64
CA PHE A 79 8.55 8.56 -10.21
C PHE A 79 7.21 8.98 -9.62
N ALA A 80 6.49 9.89 -10.28
CA ALA A 80 5.18 10.38 -9.84
C ALA A 80 4.12 9.27 -9.78
N LEU A 81 4.06 8.41 -10.80
CA LEU A 81 3.15 7.25 -10.82
C LEU A 81 3.45 6.25 -9.71
N ASN A 82 4.74 5.96 -9.47
CA ASN A 82 5.12 5.07 -8.38
C ASN A 82 4.83 5.66 -7.00
N MET A 83 4.99 6.97 -6.81
CA MET A 83 4.56 7.65 -5.60
C MET A 83 3.04 7.47 -5.40
N HIS A 84 2.25 7.65 -6.45
CA HIS A 84 0.81 7.41 -6.40
C HIS A 84 0.49 5.96 -6.00
N ASN A 85 1.16 4.98 -6.59
CA ASN A 85 1.00 3.57 -6.24
C ASN A 85 1.33 3.29 -4.76
N VAL A 86 2.38 3.92 -4.22
CA VAL A 86 2.72 3.81 -2.78
C VAL A 86 1.60 4.38 -1.91
N MET A 87 1.03 5.50 -2.32
CA MET A 87 -0.09 6.13 -1.63
C MET A 87 -1.36 5.28 -1.70
N ASP A 88 -1.68 4.71 -2.86
CA ASP A 88 -2.82 3.81 -3.05
C ASP A 88 -2.68 2.53 -2.21
N PHE A 89 -1.48 1.95 -2.20
CA PHE A 89 -1.18 0.81 -1.33
C PHE A 89 -1.40 1.18 0.15
N PHE A 90 -0.91 2.35 0.57
CA PHE A 90 -1.13 2.84 1.92
C PHE A 90 -2.62 2.96 2.26
N PHE A 91 -3.41 3.62 1.43
CA PHE A 91 -4.84 3.79 1.68
C PHE A 91 -5.60 2.46 1.62
N GLY A 92 -5.19 1.55 0.75
CA GLY A 92 -5.72 0.18 0.71
C GLY A 92 -5.48 -0.60 2.01
N VAL A 93 -4.29 -0.43 2.60
CA VAL A 93 -3.91 -1.10 3.86
C VAL A 93 -4.52 -0.40 5.08
N ASN A 94 -4.56 0.94 5.10
CA ASN A 94 -5.01 1.72 6.24
C ASN A 94 -6.54 1.80 6.36
N GLY A 95 -7.21 2.10 5.26
CA GLY A 95 -8.66 2.36 5.24
C GLY A 95 -9.49 1.28 4.56
N GLY A 96 -8.86 0.23 4.06
CA GLY A 96 -9.54 -0.88 3.39
C GLY A 96 -10.35 -1.71 4.37
N PHE A 97 -11.69 -1.50 4.39
CA PHE A 97 -12.58 -2.27 5.27
C PHE A 97 -12.38 -3.78 5.13
N SER A 98 -12.25 -4.29 3.90
CA SER A 98 -11.95 -5.70 3.64
C SER A 98 -10.60 -6.13 4.23
N THR A 99 -9.61 -5.24 4.25
CA THR A 99 -8.31 -5.47 4.86
C THR A 99 -8.41 -5.60 6.38
N CYS A 100 -9.18 -4.73 7.03
CA CYS A 100 -9.43 -4.81 8.47
C CYS A 100 -10.14 -6.11 8.84
N LEU A 101 -11.13 -6.51 8.04
CA LEU A 101 -11.85 -7.77 8.23
C LEU A 101 -10.91 -8.99 8.12
N LEU A 102 -10.09 -9.05 7.07
CA LEU A 102 -9.12 -10.14 6.89
C LEU A 102 -8.11 -10.19 8.05
N LEU A 103 -7.70 -9.05 8.58
CA LEU A 103 -6.79 -8.98 9.72
C LEU A 103 -7.45 -9.50 11.02
N GLU A 104 -8.74 -9.20 11.25
CA GLU A 104 -9.45 -9.72 12.41
C GLU A 104 -9.62 -11.26 12.35
N ILE A 105 -9.97 -11.80 11.17
CA ILE A 105 -10.04 -13.24 10.96
C ILE A 105 -8.64 -13.89 11.10
N LEU A 106 -7.58 -13.23 10.61
CA LEU A 106 -6.20 -13.72 10.78
C LEU A 106 -5.81 -13.79 12.27
N ARG A 107 -6.20 -12.81 13.07
CA ARG A 107 -5.94 -12.78 14.53
C ARG A 107 -6.65 -13.89 15.29
N ALA A 108 -7.84 -14.24 14.88
CA ALA A 108 -8.59 -15.35 15.47
C ALA A 108 -7.93 -16.72 15.24
N GLY A 109 -6.99 -16.78 14.30
CA GLY A 109 -6.19 -17.95 14.02
C GLY A 109 -7.00 -19.10 13.39
N ARG A 110 -6.71 -20.34 13.84
CA ARG A 110 -7.33 -21.54 13.26
C ARG A 110 -8.82 -21.70 13.60
N HIS A 111 -9.28 -21.03 14.65
CA HIS A 111 -10.68 -21.12 15.09
C HIS A 111 -11.60 -20.28 14.19
N GLY A 112 -11.06 -19.35 13.41
CA GLY A 112 -11.88 -18.44 12.62
C GLY A 112 -12.63 -17.43 13.51
N LEU A 113 -13.62 -16.76 12.93
CA LEU A 113 -14.54 -15.87 13.64
C LEU A 113 -15.97 -16.20 13.20
N ALA A 114 -16.88 -16.25 14.17
CA ALA A 114 -18.29 -16.33 13.85
C ALA A 114 -18.75 -15.04 13.17
N THR A 115 -19.68 -15.17 12.25
CA THR A 115 -20.18 -14.05 11.46
C THR A 115 -20.80 -12.97 12.34
N GLU A 116 -21.49 -13.37 13.42
CA GLU A 116 -22.10 -12.48 14.38
C GLU A 116 -21.04 -11.66 15.16
N GLU A 117 -19.89 -12.26 15.48
CA GLU A 117 -18.77 -11.56 16.13
C GLU A 117 -18.15 -10.51 15.20
N ILE A 118 -18.04 -10.84 13.92
CA ILE A 118 -17.55 -9.90 12.89
C ILE A 118 -18.53 -8.72 12.79
N VAL A 119 -19.82 -9.00 12.66
CA VAL A 119 -20.86 -7.98 12.57
C VAL A 119 -20.85 -7.08 13.79
N ALA A 120 -20.76 -7.66 15.00
CA ALA A 120 -20.73 -6.91 16.25
C ALA A 120 -19.53 -5.94 16.34
N LYS A 121 -18.35 -6.35 15.85
CA LYS A 121 -17.14 -5.51 15.84
C LYS A 121 -17.21 -4.32 14.88
N PHE A 122 -17.95 -4.48 13.78
CA PHE A 122 -17.98 -3.50 12.70
C PHE A 122 -19.35 -2.83 12.50
N ARG A 123 -20.27 -3.03 13.45
CA ARG A 123 -21.59 -2.43 13.41
C ARG A 123 -21.48 -0.91 13.54
N THR A 124 -22.06 -0.20 12.59
CA THR A 124 -22.18 1.26 12.68
C THR A 124 -23.28 1.64 13.69
N THR A 125 -23.15 2.82 14.29
CA THR A 125 -24.08 3.37 15.29
C THR A 125 -25.53 3.49 14.78
N ASP A 126 -25.71 3.53 13.46
CA ASP A 126 -27.03 3.60 12.80
C ASP A 126 -27.67 2.22 12.53
N GLY A 127 -27.01 1.14 12.93
CA GLY A 127 -27.54 -0.22 12.81
C GLY A 127 -27.55 -0.80 11.38
N THR A 128 -27.06 -0.06 10.38
CA THR A 128 -26.98 -0.56 9.00
C THR A 128 -25.83 -1.52 8.82
N ASP A 129 -26.17 -2.76 8.51
CA ASP A 129 -25.21 -3.84 8.30
C ASP A 129 -24.69 -3.86 6.85
N LYS A 130 -23.90 -2.86 6.50
CA LYS A 130 -23.26 -2.80 5.17
C LYS A 130 -22.18 -3.88 4.98
N ILE A 131 -21.73 -4.49 6.07
CA ILE A 131 -20.64 -5.46 6.08
C ILE A 131 -21.14 -6.80 5.62
N TYR A 132 -22.24 -7.23 6.23
CA TYR A 132 -22.80 -8.54 6.03
C TYR A 132 -23.39 -8.68 4.64
N ALA A 133 -24.18 -7.69 4.23
CA ALA A 133 -24.86 -7.74 2.95
C ALA A 133 -23.93 -7.65 1.73
N TRP A 134 -22.76 -6.99 1.89
CA TRP A 134 -21.92 -6.67 0.73
C TRP A 134 -20.51 -7.24 0.76
N ARG A 135 -19.83 -7.21 1.91
CA ARG A 135 -18.39 -7.49 1.97
C ARG A 135 -18.05 -8.94 2.21
N LEU A 136 -18.75 -9.61 3.13
CA LEU A 136 -18.50 -11.02 3.41
C LEU A 136 -18.81 -11.90 2.19
N PRO A 137 -19.99 -11.78 1.52
CA PRO A 137 -20.24 -12.52 0.31
C PRO A 137 -19.21 -12.27 -0.77
N ARG A 138 -18.80 -11.01 -0.97
CA ARG A 138 -17.80 -10.65 -1.97
C ARG A 138 -16.41 -11.22 -1.68
N LEU A 139 -15.99 -11.26 -0.40
CA LEU A 139 -14.73 -11.89 -0.02
C LEU A 139 -14.78 -13.41 -0.20
N ALA A 140 -15.94 -14.04 0.03
CA ALA A 140 -16.16 -15.46 -0.23
C ALA A 140 -16.13 -15.76 -1.73
N GLU A 141 -16.88 -15.00 -2.55
CA GLU A 141 -16.89 -15.13 -4.01
C GLU A 141 -15.50 -14.95 -4.61
N THR A 142 -14.72 -14.01 -4.11
CA THR A 142 -13.36 -13.75 -4.59
C THR A 142 -12.33 -14.72 -4.00
N GLY A 143 -12.77 -15.64 -3.13
CA GLY A 143 -11.95 -16.72 -2.58
C GLY A 143 -10.93 -16.28 -1.53
N TYR A 144 -11.15 -15.17 -0.84
CA TYR A 144 -10.31 -14.75 0.29
C TYR A 144 -10.73 -15.40 1.61
N ILE A 145 -12.02 -15.67 1.79
CA ILE A 145 -12.56 -16.37 2.95
C ILE A 145 -13.37 -17.58 2.49
N ALA A 146 -13.46 -18.58 3.36
CA ALA A 146 -14.45 -19.64 3.29
C ALA A 146 -15.51 -19.35 4.36
N LEU A 147 -16.76 -19.30 3.92
CA LEU A 147 -17.92 -19.10 4.79
C LEU A 147 -18.64 -20.44 4.92
N ASP A 148 -18.77 -20.95 6.13
CA ASP A 148 -19.57 -22.14 6.39
C ASP A 148 -21.05 -21.72 6.46
N PRO A 149 -21.91 -22.23 5.55
CA PRO A 149 -23.31 -21.83 5.51
C PRO A 149 -24.14 -22.35 6.71
N VAL A 150 -23.63 -23.36 7.44
CA VAL A 150 -24.34 -23.97 8.55
C VAL A 150 -23.99 -23.30 9.87
N SER A 151 -22.68 -23.13 10.13
CA SER A 151 -22.18 -22.53 11.36
C SER A 151 -22.02 -21.02 11.30
N GLY A 152 -22.06 -20.41 10.10
CA GLY A 152 -21.75 -19.00 9.87
C GLY A 152 -20.29 -18.64 10.14
N GLU A 153 -19.41 -19.64 10.29
CA GLU A 153 -18.00 -19.43 10.60
C GLU A 153 -17.23 -18.96 9.37
N CYS A 154 -16.43 -17.90 9.55
CA CYS A 154 -15.55 -17.34 8.51
C CYS A 154 -14.11 -17.74 8.77
N ARG A 155 -13.48 -18.41 7.80
CA ARG A 155 -12.07 -18.79 7.83
C ARG A 155 -11.32 -18.24 6.64
N LEU A 156 -10.05 -17.88 6.83
CA LEU A 156 -9.21 -17.46 5.72
C LEU A 156 -8.84 -18.65 4.84
N THR A 157 -8.93 -18.46 3.53
CA THR A 157 -8.29 -19.34 2.55
C THR A 157 -6.77 -19.08 2.49
N ALA A 158 -6.01 -19.90 1.78
CA ALA A 158 -4.58 -19.64 1.53
C ALA A 158 -4.36 -18.25 0.90
N LYS A 159 -5.22 -17.84 -0.05
CA LYS A 159 -5.23 -16.51 -0.68
C LYS A 159 -5.52 -15.41 0.35
N GLY A 160 -6.49 -15.63 1.23
CA GLY A 160 -6.83 -14.70 2.30
C GLY A 160 -5.71 -14.51 3.31
N VAL A 161 -5.04 -15.61 3.71
CA VAL A 161 -3.87 -15.55 4.61
C VAL A 161 -2.75 -14.71 3.99
N TRP A 162 -2.46 -14.90 2.71
CA TRP A 162 -1.45 -14.10 2.00
C TRP A 162 -1.81 -12.62 1.99
N ALA A 163 -3.03 -12.28 1.58
CA ALA A 163 -3.51 -10.89 1.54
C ALA A 163 -3.46 -10.23 2.94
N ALA A 164 -3.92 -10.95 3.97
CA ALA A 164 -3.89 -10.45 5.34
C ALA A 164 -2.45 -10.25 5.87
N ARG A 165 -1.51 -11.14 5.53
CA ARG A 165 -0.09 -10.99 5.91
C ARG A 165 0.57 -9.80 5.24
N ILE A 166 0.31 -9.57 3.95
CA ILE A 166 0.81 -8.39 3.21
C ILE A 166 0.25 -7.12 3.85
N ALA A 167 -1.05 -7.08 4.15
CA ALA A 167 -1.68 -5.95 4.80
C ALA A 167 -1.11 -5.71 6.21
N TRP A 168 -0.92 -6.76 7.00
CA TRP A 168 -0.30 -6.69 8.32
C TRP A 168 1.14 -6.14 8.24
N LEU A 169 1.93 -6.65 7.30
CA LEU A 169 3.29 -6.17 7.06
C LEU A 169 3.28 -4.68 6.67
N GLY A 170 2.39 -4.27 5.76
CA GLY A 170 2.22 -2.87 5.36
C GLY A 170 1.86 -1.97 6.54
N LYS A 171 0.92 -2.40 7.41
CA LYS A 171 0.59 -1.66 8.64
C LYS A 171 1.78 -1.55 9.59
N LYS A 172 2.55 -2.61 9.75
CA LYS A 172 3.75 -2.61 10.59
C LYS A 172 4.85 -1.69 10.04
N ILE A 173 5.11 -1.75 8.72
CA ILE A 173 6.10 -0.88 8.06
C ILE A 173 5.72 0.59 8.21
N LEU A 174 4.45 0.92 8.06
CA LEU A 174 3.96 2.29 8.09
C LEU A 174 3.56 2.77 9.50
N ASN A 175 3.85 1.97 10.53
CA ASN A 175 3.51 2.27 11.92
C ASN A 175 2.03 2.63 12.12
N LEU A 176 1.15 1.96 11.36
CA LEU A 176 -0.28 2.10 11.50
C LEU A 176 -0.76 1.22 12.62
N GLY A 177 -1.55 1.77 13.53
CA GLY A 177 -2.20 0.99 14.56
C GLY A 177 -2.97 -0.19 13.95
N MET A 178 -3.18 -1.25 14.73
CA MET A 178 -3.88 -2.46 14.26
C MET A 178 -5.41 -2.25 14.13
N GLY A 179 -5.96 -1.13 14.58
CA GLY A 179 -7.34 -0.71 14.35
C GLY A 179 -7.44 0.17 13.10
N GLY A 180 -8.50 0.00 12.33
CA GLY A 180 -8.94 0.95 11.32
C GLY A 180 -9.96 1.89 11.94
#